data_84085324db184e34b941ed0279e2c85f
#
_entry.id   84085324db184e34b941ed0279e2c85f
#
_cell.length_a   1.000
_cell.length_b   1.000
_cell.length_c   1.000
_cell.angle_alpha   90.00
_cell.angle_beta   90.00
_cell.angle_gamma   90.00
#
_symmetry.space_group_name_H-M   'P 1'
#
loop_
_entity.id
_entity.type
_entity.pdbx_description
1 polymer ?
#
loop_
_entity_poly.entity_id
_entity_poly.type
_entity_poly.pdbx_seq_one_letter_code
_entity_poly.pdbx_strand_id
1 'polypeptide(L)'
;MKFMAELRSIVRGTLLEDEPMTRHTTYGIGGPAAAFVTPRDRKDLSKILKFASQHSIQTFFIGSGSNLLVADQGIDGIVITPAKALTNLEFDGGRVTVESGVMLGRLVKECIKRNLTGMESLIGVPGTLGGALVMNAGAFGGEISNNLVNVDVMKMNGQIEILNHGDVDFAYRFSTFSTDEFILLARFDLEQGDPRQIQERSHKASKGRK
;
A
#
# COMPACT_ATOMS: atom_id res chain seq x y z
N MET A 1 -16.76 19.45 11.28
CA MET A 1 -16.22 18.64 12.40
C MET A 1 -15.24 19.47 13.22
N LYS A 2 -15.20 19.28 14.57
CA LYS A 2 -14.35 20.11 15.46
C LYS A 2 -12.84 20.01 15.16
N PHE A 3 -12.37 18.91 14.58
CA PHE A 3 -10.93 18.67 14.34
C PHE A 3 -10.38 19.23 13.01
N MET A 4 -11.24 19.64 12.08
CA MET A 4 -10.81 19.99 10.71
C MET A 4 -9.89 21.22 10.66
N ALA A 5 -10.20 22.26 11.43
CA ALA A 5 -9.37 23.48 11.46
C ALA A 5 -7.93 23.18 11.94
N GLU A 6 -7.81 22.33 12.96
CA GLU A 6 -6.53 21.92 13.51
C GLU A 6 -5.78 20.96 12.57
N LEU A 7 -6.48 19.97 12.02
CA LEU A 7 -5.90 19.06 11.01
C LEU A 7 -5.34 19.85 9.82
N ARG A 8 -6.07 20.87 9.35
CA ARG A 8 -5.62 21.75 8.27
C ARG A 8 -4.33 22.50 8.60
N SER A 9 -4.12 22.88 9.86
CA SER A 9 -2.88 23.54 10.30
C SER A 9 -1.67 22.62 10.36
N ILE A 10 -1.90 21.30 10.46
CA ILE A 10 -0.87 20.27 10.62
C ILE A 10 -0.45 19.69 9.26
N VAL A 11 -1.41 19.42 8.37
CA VAL A 11 -1.19 18.78 7.08
C VAL A 11 -0.39 19.70 6.15
N ARG A 12 0.74 19.22 5.69
CA ARG A 12 1.60 19.91 4.70
C ARG A 12 1.36 19.42 3.28
N GLY A 13 0.76 18.26 3.14
CA GLY A 13 0.35 17.66 1.88
C GLY A 13 -0.99 18.21 1.38
N THR A 14 -1.83 17.33 0.85
CA THR A 14 -3.18 17.67 0.40
C THR A 14 -4.20 17.21 1.44
N LEU A 15 -5.13 18.09 1.80
CA LEU A 15 -6.32 17.79 2.60
C LEU A 15 -7.55 18.19 1.81
N LEU A 16 -8.44 17.22 1.57
CA LEU A 16 -9.76 17.41 0.98
C LEU A 16 -10.81 17.08 2.04
N GLU A 17 -11.79 17.95 2.19
CA GLU A 17 -12.91 17.78 3.13
C GLU A 17 -14.13 17.28 2.36
N ASP A 18 -14.93 16.43 3.01
CA ASP A 18 -16.14 15.82 2.42
C ASP A 18 -15.88 15.21 1.04
N GLU A 19 -14.68 14.60 0.88
CA GLU A 19 -14.21 14.11 -0.42
C GLU A 19 -14.95 12.84 -0.84
N PRO A 20 -15.65 12.84 -1.98
CA PRO A 20 -16.37 11.67 -2.47
C PRO A 20 -15.43 10.49 -2.75
N MET A 21 -15.66 9.37 -2.07
CA MET A 21 -14.85 8.16 -2.26
C MET A 21 -15.07 7.51 -3.64
N THR A 22 -16.11 7.89 -4.37
CA THR A 22 -16.30 7.52 -5.78
C THR A 22 -15.09 7.83 -6.66
N ARG A 23 -14.31 8.86 -6.30
CA ARG A 23 -13.09 9.27 -7.03
C ARG A 23 -11.85 8.43 -6.66
N HIS A 24 -11.96 7.64 -5.59
CA HIS A 24 -10.84 6.94 -4.96
C HIS A 24 -11.05 5.42 -4.87
N THR A 25 -12.14 4.91 -5.46
CA THR A 25 -12.43 3.48 -5.56
C THR A 25 -12.51 3.05 -7.03
N THR A 26 -12.04 1.84 -7.34
CA THR A 26 -12.16 1.30 -8.70
C THR A 26 -13.62 1.05 -9.10
N TYR A 27 -14.50 0.80 -8.13
CA TYR A 27 -15.92 0.63 -8.37
C TYR A 27 -16.64 1.94 -8.71
N GLY A 28 -16.01 3.10 -8.45
CA GLY A 28 -16.61 4.41 -8.70
C GLY A 28 -17.82 4.73 -7.82
N ILE A 29 -17.93 4.05 -6.67
CA ILE A 29 -19.00 4.23 -5.68
C ILE A 29 -18.43 4.50 -4.30
N GLY A 30 -19.21 5.11 -3.43
CA GLY A 30 -18.86 5.42 -2.03
C GLY A 30 -19.20 6.85 -1.65
N GLY A 31 -19.76 7.02 -0.45
CA GLY A 31 -20.05 8.31 0.16
C GLY A 31 -18.78 9.10 0.50
N PRO A 32 -18.91 10.31 1.07
CA PRO A 32 -17.78 11.18 1.33
C PRO A 32 -16.91 10.68 2.49
N ALA A 33 -15.60 10.89 2.39
CA ALA A 33 -14.69 10.85 3.53
C ALA A 33 -14.70 12.22 4.20
N ALA A 34 -14.85 12.26 5.52
CA ALA A 34 -14.82 13.52 6.27
C ALA A 34 -13.53 14.30 6.03
N ALA A 35 -12.40 13.60 6.01
CA ALA A 35 -11.10 14.12 5.61
C ALA A 35 -10.39 13.09 4.73
N PHE A 36 -9.90 13.51 3.57
CA PHE A 36 -9.04 12.72 2.70
C PHE A 36 -7.67 13.37 2.62
N VAL A 37 -6.63 12.67 3.06
CA VAL A 37 -5.29 13.22 3.21
C VAL A 37 -4.28 12.47 2.37
N THR A 38 -3.51 13.23 1.60
CA THR A 38 -2.29 12.75 0.95
C THR A 38 -1.12 13.45 1.63
N PRO A 39 -0.38 12.77 2.52
CA PRO A 39 0.77 13.36 3.20
C PRO A 39 1.82 13.82 2.19
N ARG A 40 2.58 14.85 2.54
CA ARG A 40 3.69 15.33 1.71
C ARG A 40 4.90 14.39 1.78
N ASP A 41 5.19 13.88 2.98
CA ASP A 41 6.34 13.04 3.30
C ASP A 41 6.07 12.23 4.59
N ARG A 42 7.02 11.38 5.01
CA ARG A 42 6.91 10.58 6.24
C ARG A 42 6.78 11.43 7.51
N LYS A 43 7.38 12.64 7.54
CA LYS A 43 7.25 13.55 8.70
C LYS A 43 5.84 14.12 8.80
N ASP A 44 5.25 14.44 7.66
CA ASP A 44 3.86 14.88 7.58
C ASP A 44 2.91 13.77 8.02
N LEU A 45 3.08 12.56 7.48
CA LEU A 45 2.34 11.37 7.90
C LEU A 45 2.41 11.16 9.42
N SER A 46 3.61 11.19 10.01
CA SER A 46 3.80 11.03 11.45
C SER A 46 2.99 12.04 12.27
N LYS A 47 2.93 13.32 11.84
CA LYS A 47 2.14 14.33 12.52
C LYS A 47 0.64 14.04 12.44
N ILE A 48 0.17 13.62 11.26
CA ILE A 48 -1.23 13.28 11.01
C ILE A 48 -1.66 12.10 11.89
N LEU A 49 -0.84 11.03 11.94
CA LEU A 49 -1.14 9.85 12.76
C LEU A 49 -1.18 10.20 14.26
N LYS A 50 -0.18 10.96 14.75
CA LYS A 50 -0.16 11.44 16.14
C LYS A 50 -1.41 12.26 16.48
N PHE A 51 -1.77 13.18 15.61
CA PHE A 51 -2.98 13.99 15.78
C PHE A 51 -4.22 13.12 15.83
N ALA A 52 -4.40 12.19 14.91
CA ALA A 52 -5.54 11.29 14.90
C ALA A 52 -5.62 10.47 16.19
N SER A 53 -4.49 9.94 16.67
CA SER A 53 -4.40 9.19 17.93
C SER A 53 -4.76 10.04 19.14
N GLN A 54 -4.21 11.26 19.25
CA GLN A 54 -4.45 12.17 20.38
C GLN A 54 -5.92 12.61 20.49
N HIS A 55 -6.60 12.71 19.35
CA HIS A 55 -8.00 13.13 19.30
C HIS A 55 -8.98 11.95 19.16
N SER A 56 -8.49 10.70 19.23
CA SER A 56 -9.29 9.48 19.06
C SER A 56 -10.09 9.49 17.74
N ILE A 57 -9.48 10.00 16.66
CA ILE A 57 -10.10 10.07 15.34
C ILE A 57 -9.78 8.78 14.61
N GLN A 58 -10.80 8.13 14.06
CA GLN A 58 -10.63 6.92 13.27
C GLN A 58 -9.85 7.21 11.98
N THR A 59 -8.88 6.35 11.66
CA THR A 59 -8.07 6.45 10.44
C THR A 59 -8.29 5.24 9.53
N PHE A 60 -8.27 5.49 8.22
CA PHE A 60 -8.39 4.47 7.18
C PHE A 60 -7.25 4.64 6.20
N PHE A 61 -6.47 3.58 6.01
CA PHE A 61 -5.36 3.58 5.07
C PHE A 61 -5.78 2.97 3.75
N ILE A 62 -5.64 3.73 2.68
CA ILE A 62 -6.00 3.24 1.35
C ILE A 62 -4.83 3.37 0.36
N GLY A 63 -4.70 2.37 -0.52
CA GLY A 63 -3.83 2.44 -1.68
C GLY A 63 -4.56 3.08 -2.87
N SER A 64 -4.66 2.34 -3.98
CA SER A 64 -5.39 2.78 -5.18
C SER A 64 -6.91 2.52 -5.13
N GLY A 65 -7.46 2.04 -4.02
CA GLY A 65 -8.88 1.73 -3.89
C GLY A 65 -9.39 0.57 -4.76
N SER A 66 -8.51 -0.31 -5.22
CA SER A 66 -8.87 -1.40 -6.13
C SER A 66 -9.61 -2.57 -5.47
N ASN A 67 -9.55 -2.66 -4.14
CA ASN A 67 -10.22 -3.69 -3.33
C ASN A 67 -11.03 -3.08 -2.19
N LEU A 68 -11.65 -1.93 -2.45
CA LEU A 68 -12.36 -1.18 -1.44
C LEU A 68 -13.80 -0.91 -1.89
N LEU A 69 -14.74 -1.22 -1.01
CA LEU A 69 -16.15 -0.84 -1.12
C LEU A 69 -16.48 0.10 0.05
N VAL A 70 -16.91 1.31 -0.28
CA VAL A 70 -17.30 2.33 0.70
C VAL A 70 -18.82 2.51 0.64
N ALA A 71 -19.47 2.49 1.81
CA ALA A 71 -20.91 2.70 1.91
C ALA A 71 -21.30 4.15 1.56
N ASP A 72 -22.58 4.37 1.21
CA ASP A 72 -23.10 5.69 0.82
C ASP A 72 -23.04 6.72 1.96
N GLN A 73 -23.04 6.26 3.22
CA GLN A 73 -22.84 7.13 4.39
C GLN A 73 -21.42 7.70 4.45
N GLY A 74 -20.49 7.12 3.70
CA GLY A 74 -19.10 7.56 3.68
C GLY A 74 -18.29 7.08 4.87
N ILE A 75 -17.23 7.83 5.18
CA ILE A 75 -16.24 7.50 6.22
C ILE A 75 -16.13 8.68 7.18
N ASP A 76 -16.58 8.49 8.43
CA ASP A 76 -16.45 9.48 9.49
C ASP A 76 -15.06 9.36 10.15
N GLY A 77 -14.04 9.92 9.49
CA GLY A 77 -12.65 9.84 9.94
C GLY A 77 -11.68 10.44 8.94
N ILE A 78 -10.41 10.10 9.12
CA ILE A 78 -9.33 10.53 8.21
C ILE A 78 -8.94 9.36 7.31
N VAL A 79 -9.20 9.49 6.02
CA VAL A 79 -8.67 8.58 4.99
C VAL A 79 -7.29 9.06 4.57
N ILE A 80 -6.29 8.20 4.65
CA ILE A 80 -4.88 8.53 4.34
C ILE A 80 -4.40 7.64 3.21
N THR A 81 -3.83 8.27 2.17
CA THR A 81 -3.22 7.54 1.03
C THR A 81 -1.75 7.87 0.87
N PRO A 82 -0.86 6.88 0.65
CA PRO A 82 0.56 7.10 0.41
C PRO A 82 0.86 7.54 -1.03
N ALA A 83 -0.11 7.56 -1.91
CA ALA A 83 0.03 7.52 -3.38
C ALA A 83 0.98 8.56 -4.00
N LYS A 84 1.34 9.65 -3.29
CA LYS A 84 2.26 10.68 -3.78
C LYS A 84 3.50 10.87 -2.92
N ALA A 85 3.48 10.39 -1.67
CA ALA A 85 4.53 10.63 -0.68
C ALA A 85 5.53 9.48 -0.54
N LEU A 86 5.09 8.25 -0.82
CA LEU A 86 5.86 7.03 -0.60
C LEU A 86 5.90 6.21 -1.91
N THR A 87 6.68 6.68 -2.87
CA THR A 87 6.73 6.11 -4.24
C THR A 87 8.12 5.73 -4.70
N ASN A 88 9.08 5.65 -3.77
CA ASN A 88 10.45 5.26 -4.10
C ASN A 88 10.54 3.74 -4.34
N LEU A 89 11.39 3.35 -5.30
CA LEU A 89 11.64 1.97 -5.70
C LEU A 89 13.12 1.85 -6.05
N GLU A 90 13.86 1.11 -5.24
CA GLU A 90 15.30 0.94 -5.35
C GLU A 90 15.67 -0.54 -5.52
N PHE A 91 16.72 -0.78 -6.30
CA PHE A 91 17.28 -2.12 -6.56
C PHE A 91 18.76 -2.11 -6.26
N ASP A 92 19.19 -3.11 -5.49
CA ASP A 92 20.60 -3.42 -5.23
C ASP A 92 20.80 -4.93 -5.47
N GLY A 93 21.19 -5.29 -6.70
CA GLY A 93 21.18 -6.67 -7.14
C GLY A 93 19.79 -7.30 -7.05
N GLY A 94 19.65 -8.38 -6.28
CA GLY A 94 18.38 -9.04 -6.00
C GLY A 94 17.56 -8.38 -4.88
N ARG A 95 18.18 -7.51 -4.08
CA ARG A 95 17.48 -6.81 -3.01
C ARG A 95 16.68 -5.65 -3.56
N VAL A 96 15.38 -5.62 -3.23
CA VAL A 96 14.44 -4.59 -3.68
C VAL A 96 13.85 -3.90 -2.48
N THR A 97 14.05 -2.58 -2.39
CA THR A 97 13.39 -1.73 -1.39
C THR A 97 12.31 -0.90 -2.08
N VAL A 98 11.08 -0.99 -1.59
CA VAL A 98 9.94 -0.39 -2.28
C VAL A 98 8.96 0.22 -1.28
N GLU A 99 8.58 1.48 -1.51
CA GLU A 99 7.62 2.21 -0.67
C GLU A 99 6.18 1.82 -0.97
N SER A 100 5.31 1.93 0.04
CA SER A 100 3.95 1.40 0.05
C SER A 100 3.01 1.99 -1.01
N GLY A 101 3.28 3.21 -1.48
CA GLY A 101 2.52 3.88 -2.54
C GLY A 101 2.93 3.47 -3.96
N VAL A 102 3.99 2.70 -4.13
CA VAL A 102 4.38 2.20 -5.46
C VAL A 102 3.30 1.28 -5.99
N MET A 103 2.88 1.50 -7.23
CA MET A 103 1.93 0.61 -7.91
C MET A 103 2.55 -0.78 -8.09
N LEU A 104 1.85 -1.83 -7.70
CA LEU A 104 2.32 -3.22 -7.78
C LEU A 104 2.75 -3.58 -9.21
N GLY A 105 1.97 -3.15 -10.20
CA GLY A 105 2.32 -3.37 -11.61
C GLY A 105 3.63 -2.71 -12.04
N ARG A 106 4.04 -1.58 -11.43
CA ARG A 106 5.36 -0.96 -11.66
C ARG A 106 6.46 -1.82 -11.05
N LEU A 107 6.32 -2.24 -9.81
CA LEU A 107 7.28 -3.13 -9.12
C LEU A 107 7.52 -4.40 -9.96
N VAL A 108 6.45 -5.11 -10.32
CA VAL A 108 6.54 -6.35 -11.09
C VAL A 108 7.24 -6.15 -12.44
N LYS A 109 6.87 -5.11 -13.19
CA LYS A 109 7.51 -4.80 -14.49
C LYS A 109 9.01 -4.50 -14.34
N GLU A 110 9.39 -3.77 -13.31
CA GLU A 110 10.80 -3.45 -13.06
C GLU A 110 11.62 -4.68 -12.61
N CYS A 111 11.02 -5.62 -11.86
CA CYS A 111 11.63 -6.91 -11.55
C CYS A 111 11.85 -7.74 -12.83
N ILE A 112 10.82 -7.91 -13.65
CA ILE A 112 10.89 -8.64 -14.93
C ILE A 112 11.99 -8.06 -15.84
N LYS A 113 12.05 -6.74 -15.98
CA LYS A 113 13.05 -6.03 -16.78
C LYS A 113 14.48 -6.30 -16.32
N ARG A 114 14.69 -6.58 -15.04
CA ARG A 114 15.99 -6.91 -14.44
C ARG A 114 16.27 -8.40 -14.35
N ASN A 115 15.41 -9.22 -14.92
CA ASN A 115 15.46 -10.68 -14.83
C ASN A 115 15.42 -11.19 -13.38
N LEU A 116 14.73 -10.48 -12.47
CA LEU A 116 14.47 -10.91 -11.11
C LEU A 116 13.19 -11.74 -11.09
N THR A 117 13.30 -12.99 -10.60
CA THR A 117 12.19 -13.93 -10.50
C THR A 117 11.49 -13.86 -9.15
N GLY A 118 10.22 -14.29 -9.09
CA GLY A 118 9.41 -14.36 -7.87
C GLY A 118 8.23 -13.41 -7.84
N MET A 119 8.20 -12.37 -8.70
CA MET A 119 7.10 -11.39 -8.76
C MET A 119 6.25 -11.50 -10.03
N GLU A 120 6.65 -12.27 -11.03
CA GLU A 120 6.03 -12.30 -12.36
C GLU A 120 4.58 -12.81 -12.37
N SER A 121 4.19 -13.64 -11.40
CA SER A 121 2.82 -14.12 -11.21
C SER A 121 1.85 -12.99 -10.87
N LEU A 122 2.35 -11.91 -10.26
CA LEU A 122 1.56 -10.76 -9.83
C LEU A 122 1.33 -9.73 -10.94
N ILE A 123 1.83 -9.96 -12.17
CA ILE A 123 1.61 -9.05 -13.30
C ILE A 123 0.11 -8.83 -13.51
N GLY A 124 -0.32 -7.56 -13.62
CA GLY A 124 -1.73 -7.19 -13.81
C GLY A 124 -2.59 -7.24 -12.54
N VAL A 125 -2.05 -7.58 -11.37
CA VAL A 125 -2.75 -7.34 -10.09
C VAL A 125 -2.83 -5.84 -9.87
N PRO A 126 -4.04 -5.26 -9.71
CA PRO A 126 -4.18 -3.84 -9.42
C PRO A 126 -3.83 -3.55 -7.96
N GLY A 127 -3.46 -2.31 -7.69
CA GLY A 127 -3.21 -1.86 -6.32
C GLY A 127 -1.81 -1.31 -6.11
N THR A 128 -1.58 -0.79 -4.91
CA THR A 128 -0.27 -0.36 -4.42
C THR A 128 0.39 -1.49 -3.62
N LEU A 129 1.69 -1.38 -3.38
CA LEU A 129 2.42 -2.34 -2.55
C LEU A 129 1.80 -2.49 -1.16
N GLY A 130 1.47 -1.39 -0.47
CA GLY A 130 0.87 -1.46 0.86
C GLY A 130 -0.43 -2.27 0.87
N GLY A 131 -1.35 -2.01 -0.07
CA GLY A 131 -2.57 -2.79 -0.22
C GLY A 131 -2.32 -4.25 -0.60
N ALA A 132 -1.28 -4.51 -1.41
CA ALA A 132 -0.89 -5.87 -1.79
C ALA A 132 -0.38 -6.67 -0.58
N LEU A 133 0.39 -6.06 0.31
CA LEU A 133 0.88 -6.70 1.54
C LEU A 133 -0.26 -7.00 2.52
N VAL A 134 -1.15 -6.03 2.77
CA VAL A 134 -2.32 -6.22 3.65
C VAL A 134 -3.19 -7.38 3.18
N MET A 135 -3.38 -7.53 1.88
CA MET A 135 -4.21 -8.58 1.29
C MET A 135 -3.43 -9.83 0.90
N ASN A 136 -2.16 -9.93 1.24
CA ASN A 136 -1.27 -10.98 0.72
C ASN A 136 -1.56 -11.27 -0.76
N ALA A 137 -1.42 -10.25 -1.60
CA ALA A 137 -1.81 -10.33 -2.99
C ALA A 137 -1.12 -11.51 -3.69
N GLY A 138 -1.92 -12.40 -4.23
CA GLY A 138 -1.44 -13.61 -4.88
C GLY A 138 -2.18 -13.93 -6.17
N ALA A 139 -1.50 -14.59 -7.09
CA ALA A 139 -2.05 -15.09 -8.34
C ALA A 139 -1.15 -16.16 -8.93
N PHE A 140 -1.75 -17.12 -9.63
CA PHE A 140 -1.05 -18.16 -10.38
C PHE A 140 0.05 -18.89 -9.56
N GLY A 141 -0.23 -19.14 -8.27
CA GLY A 141 0.64 -19.87 -7.36
C GLY A 141 1.76 -19.04 -6.70
N GLY A 142 1.84 -17.73 -6.97
CA GLY A 142 2.76 -16.82 -6.27
C GLY A 142 2.00 -15.82 -5.41
N GLU A 143 2.58 -15.44 -4.28
CA GLU A 143 2.08 -14.44 -3.34
C GLU A 143 3.16 -13.38 -3.07
N ILE A 144 2.73 -12.17 -2.70
CA ILE A 144 3.64 -11.05 -2.42
C ILE A 144 4.56 -11.36 -1.21
N SER A 145 4.09 -12.16 -0.26
CA SER A 145 4.83 -12.54 0.92
C SER A 145 5.98 -13.51 0.66
N ASN A 146 5.97 -14.28 -0.46
CA ASN A 146 6.93 -15.37 -0.69
C ASN A 146 8.40 -14.96 -0.65
N ASN A 147 8.71 -13.73 -1.07
CA ASN A 147 10.09 -13.20 -1.11
C ASN A 147 10.26 -11.99 -0.18
N LEU A 148 9.31 -11.78 0.72
CA LEU A 148 9.34 -10.67 1.68
C LEU A 148 10.40 -10.91 2.74
N VAL A 149 11.26 -9.93 2.97
CA VAL A 149 12.27 -9.95 4.06
C VAL A 149 11.71 -9.26 5.29
N ASN A 150 11.33 -8.00 5.15
CA ASN A 150 10.74 -7.20 6.24
C ASN A 150 9.93 -6.02 5.70
N VAL A 151 9.20 -5.40 6.62
CA VAL A 151 8.33 -4.24 6.36
C VAL A 151 8.58 -3.20 7.43
N ASP A 152 8.78 -1.94 7.03
CA ASP A 152 8.77 -0.81 7.96
C ASP A 152 7.32 -0.32 8.10
N VAL A 153 6.81 -0.28 9.34
CA VAL A 153 5.50 0.26 9.67
C VAL A 153 5.63 1.48 10.57
N MET A 154 4.71 2.43 10.44
CA MET A 154 4.60 3.58 11.34
C MET A 154 3.37 3.41 12.22
N LYS A 155 3.59 3.36 13.53
CA LYS A 155 2.52 3.30 14.53
C LYS A 155 1.82 4.65 14.67
N MET A 156 0.63 4.67 15.26
CA MET A 156 -0.15 5.90 15.48
C MET A 156 0.58 6.95 16.32
N ASN A 157 1.53 6.54 17.17
CA ASN A 157 2.42 7.46 17.90
C ASN A 157 3.59 8.00 17.07
N GLY A 158 3.68 7.64 15.79
CA GLY A 158 4.73 8.05 14.85
C GLY A 158 6.06 7.31 14.99
N GLN A 159 6.16 6.30 15.85
CA GLN A 159 7.32 5.41 15.92
C GLN A 159 7.33 4.48 14.72
N ILE A 160 8.53 4.19 14.23
CA ILE A 160 8.72 3.22 13.14
C ILE A 160 9.19 1.92 13.77
N GLU A 161 8.57 0.83 13.35
CA GLU A 161 8.92 -0.53 13.72
C GLU A 161 9.24 -1.31 12.45
N ILE A 162 10.20 -2.24 12.54
CA ILE A 162 10.55 -3.15 11.46
C ILE A 162 9.99 -4.51 11.83
N LEU A 163 9.07 -5.01 11.02
CA LEU A 163 8.49 -6.34 11.14
C LEU A 163 9.19 -7.27 10.15
N ASN A 164 9.85 -8.33 10.63
CA ASN A 164 10.38 -9.35 9.75
C ASN A 164 9.25 -10.21 9.18
N HIS A 165 9.50 -10.97 8.14
CA HIS A 165 8.49 -11.86 7.55
C HIS A 165 7.83 -12.77 8.60
N GLY A 166 8.57 -13.30 9.58
CA GLY A 166 8.06 -14.16 10.64
C GLY A 166 7.25 -13.45 11.74
N ASP A 167 7.23 -12.12 11.74
CA ASP A 167 6.45 -11.32 12.70
C ASP A 167 5.03 -11.03 12.16
N VAL A 168 4.74 -11.43 10.92
CA VAL A 168 3.46 -11.22 10.24
C VAL A 168 2.95 -12.56 9.70
N ASP A 169 1.76 -12.97 10.11
CA ASP A 169 1.11 -14.14 9.53
C ASP A 169 0.45 -13.77 8.20
N PHE A 170 0.69 -14.61 7.19
CA PHE A 170 0.09 -14.48 5.87
C PHE A 170 -0.76 -15.71 5.55
N ALA A 171 -1.94 -15.47 5.00
CA ALA A 171 -2.84 -16.50 4.49
C ALA A 171 -3.50 -16.02 3.19
N TYR A 172 -4.34 -16.87 2.61
CA TYR A 172 -5.08 -16.52 1.39
C TYR A 172 -5.91 -15.23 1.61
N ARG A 173 -5.54 -14.15 0.91
CA ARG A 173 -6.19 -12.83 1.00
C ARG A 173 -6.19 -12.22 2.42
N PHE A 174 -5.18 -12.53 3.20
CA PHE A 174 -5.09 -12.11 4.59
C PHE A 174 -3.65 -11.87 5.03
N SER A 175 -3.48 -10.90 5.92
CA SER A 175 -2.27 -10.70 6.72
C SER A 175 -2.65 -10.14 8.10
N THR A 176 -1.76 -10.27 9.07
CA THR A 176 -1.96 -9.77 10.45
C THR A 176 -1.46 -8.33 10.66
N PHE A 177 -1.21 -7.56 9.61
CA PHE A 177 -0.91 -6.14 9.79
C PHE A 177 -2.04 -5.44 10.56
N SER A 178 -1.67 -4.68 11.59
CA SER A 178 -2.62 -3.94 12.40
C SER A 178 -3.28 -2.81 11.62
N THR A 179 -4.55 -2.51 11.92
CA THR A 179 -5.24 -1.33 11.41
C THR A 179 -4.71 -0.01 11.98
N ASP A 180 -3.96 -0.09 13.10
CA ASP A 180 -3.35 1.04 13.79
C ASP A 180 -1.89 1.28 13.40
N GLU A 181 -1.47 0.72 12.27
CA GLU A 181 -0.13 0.93 11.73
C GLU A 181 -0.16 1.14 10.23
N PHE A 182 0.69 2.06 9.78
CA PHE A 182 0.79 2.43 8.38
C PHE A 182 2.04 1.80 7.76
N ILE A 183 1.88 0.98 6.73
CA ILE A 183 3.00 0.40 5.98
C ILE A 183 3.75 1.52 5.24
N LEU A 184 5.04 1.68 5.54
CA LEU A 184 5.90 2.68 4.90
C LEU A 184 6.60 2.12 3.66
N LEU A 185 7.27 0.97 3.82
CA LEU A 185 8.00 0.29 2.76
C LEU A 185 8.16 -1.20 3.09
N ALA A 186 8.52 -1.98 2.08
CA ALA A 186 8.94 -3.36 2.24
C ALA A 186 10.28 -3.61 1.54
N ARG A 187 10.98 -4.66 2.01
CA ARG A 187 12.20 -5.18 1.38
C ARG A 187 11.97 -6.60 0.97
N PHE A 188 12.38 -6.90 -0.26
CA PHE A 188 12.31 -8.23 -0.86
C PHE A 188 13.70 -8.70 -1.22
N ASP A 189 13.90 -10.01 -1.21
CA ASP A 189 15.11 -10.66 -1.72
C ASP A 189 14.72 -11.58 -2.88
N LEU A 190 15.10 -11.19 -4.09
CA LEU A 190 14.74 -11.83 -5.33
C LEU A 190 15.99 -12.41 -6.00
N GLU A 191 15.84 -13.55 -6.65
CA GLU A 191 16.93 -14.21 -7.38
C GLU A 191 16.96 -13.78 -8.83
N GLN A 192 18.15 -13.84 -9.43
CA GLN A 192 18.31 -13.78 -10.89
C GLN A 192 17.72 -15.05 -11.51
N GLY A 193 16.85 -14.89 -12.47
CA GLY A 193 16.21 -16.00 -13.18
C GLY A 193 16.49 -16.00 -14.67
N ASP A 194 16.11 -17.11 -15.33
CA ASP A 194 16.15 -17.20 -16.79
C ASP A 194 15.13 -16.22 -17.41
N PRO A 195 15.57 -15.25 -18.25
CA PRO A 195 14.69 -14.26 -18.84
C PRO A 195 13.52 -14.87 -19.64
N ARG A 196 13.74 -16.00 -20.30
CA ARG A 196 12.71 -16.68 -21.10
C ARG A 196 11.62 -17.25 -20.19
N GLN A 197 12.01 -17.92 -19.11
CA GLN A 197 11.08 -18.50 -18.16
C GLN A 197 10.28 -17.41 -17.43
N ILE A 198 10.91 -16.29 -17.05
CA ILE A 198 10.24 -15.13 -16.44
C ILE A 198 9.18 -14.58 -17.40
N GLN A 199 9.53 -14.39 -18.67
CA GLN A 199 8.60 -13.90 -19.70
C GLN A 199 7.43 -14.87 -19.93
N GLU A 200 7.68 -16.16 -19.99
CA GLU A 200 6.65 -17.20 -20.14
C GLU A 200 5.66 -17.18 -18.98
N ARG A 201 6.16 -17.18 -17.74
CA ARG A 201 5.30 -17.09 -16.53
C ARG A 201 4.49 -15.81 -16.49
N SER A 202 5.13 -14.68 -16.77
CA SER A 202 4.45 -13.36 -16.84
C SER A 202 3.36 -13.34 -17.92
N HIS A 203 3.64 -13.90 -19.09
CA HIS A 203 2.69 -13.98 -20.20
C HIS A 203 1.50 -14.88 -19.87
N LYS A 204 1.75 -16.05 -19.25
CA LYS A 204 0.71 -16.97 -18.78
C LYS A 204 -0.20 -16.29 -17.76
N ALA A 205 0.38 -15.60 -16.77
CA ALA A 205 -0.36 -14.86 -15.76
C ALA A 205 -1.20 -13.72 -16.37
N SER A 206 -0.64 -12.97 -17.31
CA SER A 206 -1.34 -11.88 -18.01
C SER A 206 -2.50 -12.38 -18.88
N LYS A 207 -2.34 -13.52 -19.57
CA LYS A 207 -3.42 -14.12 -20.40
C LYS A 207 -4.55 -14.69 -19.56
N GLY A 208 -4.23 -15.31 -18.42
CA GLY A 208 -5.25 -15.91 -17.53
C GLY A 208 -6.13 -14.90 -16.82
N ARG A 209 -5.87 -13.59 -16.96
CA ARG A 209 -6.68 -12.50 -16.38
C ARG A 209 -7.59 -11.79 -17.38
N LYS A 210 -7.53 -12.14 -18.65
CA LYS A 210 -8.47 -11.68 -19.68
C LYS A 210 -9.68 -12.59 -19.70
#